data_4ae14e83e9769935c80a211294763f87
#
_entry.id   4ae14e83e9769935c80a211294763f87
#
_cell.length_a   1.000
_cell.length_b   1.000
_cell.length_c   1.000
_cell.angle_alpha   90.00
_cell.angle_beta   90.00
_cell.angle_gamma   90.00
#
_symmetry.space_group_name_H-M   'P 1'
#
loop_
_entity.id
_entity.type
_entity.pdbx_description
1 polymer ?
#
loop_
_entity_poly.entity_id
_entity_poly.type
_entity_poly.pdbx_seq_one_letter_code
_entity_poly.pdbx_strand_id
1 'polypeptide(L)'
;MSVVNISPLAGILTIFLVAVIPAWAADSLSIERLATCQDSWLDWEKSDPVQLKIFAESFQSDFSRKEKDPFFVPKSNQTVAGLPVVQVFPESVGMAVGFSVVINANFDTAKTSLAKKIGKSFSKCEPPSDNMRTCELEIGEKKTILLMAEDNVKSTTTLFGCYYF
;
A
#
# COMPACT_ATOMS: atom_id res chain seq x y z
N MET A 1 68.72 41.21 -15.96
CA MET A 1 67.42 41.52 -15.27
C MET A 1 66.40 40.52 -15.80
N SER A 2 66.15 39.44 -15.05
CA SER A 2 65.20 38.39 -15.42
C SER A 2 63.97 38.53 -14.51
N VAL A 3 62.81 38.74 -15.16
CA VAL A 3 61.54 38.85 -14.49
C VAL A 3 60.93 37.46 -14.39
N VAL A 4 60.75 36.97 -13.17
CA VAL A 4 60.08 35.72 -12.88
C VAL A 4 58.58 35.99 -12.78
N ASN A 5 57.84 35.34 -13.65
CA ASN A 5 56.36 35.42 -13.72
C ASN A 5 55.76 34.30 -12.88
N ILE A 6 55.12 34.63 -11.75
CA ILE A 6 54.45 33.66 -10.86
C ILE A 6 52.97 33.66 -11.20
N SER A 7 52.49 32.57 -11.83
CA SER A 7 51.07 32.32 -12.02
C SER A 7 50.39 31.78 -10.76
N PRO A 8 49.23 32.29 -10.32
CA PRO A 8 48.47 31.69 -9.23
C PRO A 8 47.63 30.53 -9.75
N LEU A 9 47.89 29.34 -9.24
CA LEU A 9 47.04 28.16 -9.36
C LEU A 9 45.76 28.39 -8.52
N ALA A 10 44.67 28.68 -9.17
CA ALA A 10 43.35 28.68 -8.54
C ALA A 10 42.88 27.23 -8.36
N GLY A 11 43.00 26.71 -7.17
CA GLY A 11 42.45 25.42 -6.76
C GLY A 11 40.93 25.53 -6.65
N ILE A 12 40.19 24.90 -7.55
CA ILE A 12 38.73 24.73 -7.46
C ILE A 12 38.47 23.62 -6.45
N LEU A 13 38.05 24.03 -5.25
CA LEU A 13 37.57 23.12 -4.20
C LEU A 13 36.11 22.69 -4.55
N THR A 14 35.96 21.54 -5.20
CA THR A 14 34.66 20.96 -5.49
C THR A 14 34.10 20.34 -4.21
N ILE A 15 33.20 21.06 -3.54
CA ILE A 15 32.46 20.53 -2.37
C ILE A 15 31.39 19.58 -2.91
N PHE A 16 31.62 18.28 -2.79
CA PHE A 16 30.58 17.26 -2.96
C PHE A 16 29.60 17.34 -1.79
N LEU A 17 28.46 17.99 -1.99
CA LEU A 17 27.30 17.87 -1.11
C LEU A 17 26.73 16.46 -1.26
N VAL A 18 27.16 15.54 -0.40
CA VAL A 18 26.50 14.26 -0.23
C VAL A 18 25.19 14.56 0.48
N ALA A 19 24.08 14.54 -0.28
CA ALA A 19 22.75 14.57 0.29
C ALA A 19 22.57 13.28 1.12
N VAL A 20 22.69 13.40 2.43
CA VAL A 20 22.31 12.33 3.37
C VAL A 20 20.79 12.27 3.33
N ILE A 21 20.24 11.38 2.49
CA ILE A 21 18.81 11.04 2.52
C ILE A 21 18.58 10.31 3.84
N PRO A 22 17.74 10.82 4.74
CA PRO A 22 17.48 10.14 6.00
C PRO A 22 16.85 8.77 5.69
N ALA A 23 17.44 7.70 6.19
CA ALA A 23 17.06 6.31 5.95
C ALA A 23 15.68 5.92 6.57
N TRP A 24 14.97 6.84 7.16
CA TRP A 24 13.70 6.61 7.85
C TRP A 24 12.45 6.70 6.96
N ALA A 25 12.58 7.08 5.71
CA ALA A 25 11.41 7.20 4.82
C ALA A 25 10.93 5.86 4.22
N ALA A 26 11.66 4.76 4.46
CA ALA A 26 11.41 3.49 3.77
C ALA A 26 10.41 2.54 4.47
N ASP A 27 10.10 2.74 5.76
CA ASP A 27 9.38 1.73 6.56
C ASP A 27 8.14 2.27 7.32
N SER A 28 7.49 3.32 6.85
CA SER A 28 6.24 3.76 7.49
C SER A 28 5.08 2.85 7.12
N LEU A 29 4.32 2.41 8.12
CA LEU A 29 3.09 1.66 7.95
C LEU A 29 2.09 2.48 7.11
N SER A 30 1.48 1.87 6.09
CA SER A 30 0.53 2.55 5.21
C SER A 30 -0.60 1.62 4.77
N ILE A 31 -1.73 2.19 4.29
CA ILE A 31 -2.85 1.40 3.77
C ILE A 31 -2.42 0.51 2.60
N GLU A 32 -1.49 0.98 1.75
CA GLU A 32 -0.97 0.20 0.64
C GLU A 32 -0.19 -1.01 1.14
N ARG A 33 0.73 -0.83 2.08
CA ARG A 33 1.53 -1.92 2.64
C ARG A 33 0.67 -2.95 3.37
N LEU A 34 -0.34 -2.49 4.12
CA LEU A 34 -1.29 -3.38 4.80
C LEU A 34 -2.16 -4.17 3.81
N ALA A 35 -2.76 -3.50 2.82
CA ALA A 35 -3.63 -4.17 1.85
C ALA A 35 -2.88 -5.11 0.89
N THR A 36 -1.57 -4.89 0.67
CA THR A 36 -0.72 -5.74 -0.19
C THR A 36 0.11 -6.77 0.58
N CYS A 37 -0.20 -7.02 1.85
CA CYS A 37 0.53 -7.97 2.72
C CYS A 37 2.04 -7.67 2.91
N GLN A 38 2.49 -6.47 2.61
CA GLN A 38 3.88 -6.07 2.88
C GLN A 38 4.11 -5.86 4.38
N ASP A 39 3.07 -5.42 5.08
CA ASP A 39 3.06 -5.27 6.53
C ASP A 39 1.83 -5.95 7.15
N SER A 40 1.89 -6.16 8.47
CA SER A 40 0.83 -6.71 9.28
C SER A 40 0.61 -5.86 10.52
N TRP A 41 -0.63 -5.57 10.85
CA TRP A 41 -1.01 -4.95 12.13
C TRP A 41 -0.40 -5.69 13.34
N LEU A 42 -0.48 -7.01 13.31
CA LEU A 42 -0.04 -7.86 14.42
C LEU A 42 1.46 -7.80 14.62
N ASP A 43 2.21 -7.65 13.53
CA ASP A 43 3.67 -7.53 13.60
C ASP A 43 4.07 -6.16 14.14
N TRP A 44 3.42 -5.10 13.68
CA TRP A 44 3.66 -3.73 14.14
C TRP A 44 3.24 -3.51 15.59
N GLU A 45 2.11 -4.03 16.03
CA GLU A 45 1.65 -3.93 17.41
C GLU A 45 2.66 -4.52 18.39
N LYS A 46 3.33 -5.61 18.00
CA LYS A 46 4.33 -6.29 18.85
C LYS A 46 5.71 -5.67 18.78
N SER A 47 6.13 -5.16 17.62
CA SER A 47 7.50 -4.75 17.35
C SER A 47 7.71 -3.24 17.37
N ASP A 48 6.71 -2.44 17.00
CA ASP A 48 6.84 -0.99 16.94
C ASP A 48 5.52 -0.25 17.28
N PRO A 49 5.18 -0.15 18.57
CA PRO A 49 3.96 0.53 19.02
C PRO A 49 3.94 2.03 18.68
N VAL A 50 5.12 2.65 18.49
CA VAL A 50 5.22 4.07 18.14
C VAL A 50 4.76 4.29 16.69
N GLN A 51 5.24 3.47 15.77
CA GLN A 51 4.83 3.53 14.36
C GLN A 51 3.35 3.21 14.19
N LEU A 52 2.84 2.24 14.93
CA LEU A 52 1.41 1.93 14.94
C LEU A 52 0.56 3.13 15.39
N LYS A 53 1.00 3.83 16.43
CA LYS A 53 0.33 5.04 16.90
C LYS A 53 0.35 6.16 15.85
N ILE A 54 1.50 6.43 15.24
CA ILE A 54 1.66 7.41 14.15
C ILE A 54 0.73 7.08 13.00
N PHE A 55 0.66 5.80 12.59
CA PHE A 55 -0.26 5.35 11.54
C PHE A 55 -1.72 5.57 11.93
N ALA A 56 -2.12 5.22 13.15
CA ALA A 56 -3.50 5.38 13.63
C ALA A 56 -3.92 6.86 13.65
N GLU A 57 -3.05 7.77 14.07
CA GLU A 57 -3.29 9.22 14.06
C GLU A 57 -3.42 9.76 12.61
N SER A 58 -2.52 9.34 11.71
CA SER A 58 -2.59 9.69 10.29
C SER A 58 -3.86 9.12 9.63
N PHE A 59 -4.21 7.87 9.93
CA PHE A 59 -5.41 7.23 9.41
C PHE A 59 -6.69 7.98 9.85
N GLN A 60 -6.79 8.40 11.11
CA GLN A 60 -7.92 9.21 11.61
C GLN A 60 -7.95 10.60 10.95
N SER A 61 -6.80 11.17 10.60
CA SER A 61 -6.71 12.42 9.85
C SER A 61 -7.24 12.27 8.42
N ASP A 62 -6.87 11.19 7.74
CA ASP A 62 -7.07 11.01 6.30
C ASP A 62 -8.39 10.33 5.96
N PHE A 63 -9.00 9.64 6.92
CA PHE A 63 -10.24 8.90 6.74
C PHE A 63 -11.34 9.33 7.71
N SER A 64 -12.59 9.12 7.30
CA SER A 64 -13.78 9.35 8.12
C SER A 64 -14.67 8.13 8.11
N ARG A 65 -15.40 7.89 9.21
CA ARG A 65 -16.39 6.83 9.34
C ARG A 65 -17.71 7.43 9.84
N LYS A 66 -18.83 7.08 9.24
CA LYS A 66 -20.13 7.33 9.83
C LYS A 66 -20.37 6.30 10.94
N GLU A 67 -21.07 6.72 11.98
CA GLU A 67 -21.22 5.96 13.24
C GLU A 67 -21.64 4.48 13.07
N LYS A 68 -22.41 4.16 12.04
CA LYS A 68 -22.94 2.80 11.79
C LYS A 68 -22.28 2.07 10.62
N ASP A 69 -21.37 2.70 9.91
CA ASP A 69 -20.74 2.08 8.75
C ASP A 69 -19.57 1.16 9.20
N PRO A 70 -19.43 -0.04 8.63
CA PRO A 70 -18.30 -0.93 8.93
C PRO A 70 -17.01 -0.48 8.23
N PHE A 71 -17.03 0.57 7.43
CA PHE A 71 -15.92 1.02 6.60
C PHE A 71 -15.59 2.50 6.84
N PHE A 72 -14.39 2.86 6.44
CA PHE A 72 -13.90 4.23 6.39
C PHE A 72 -13.88 4.75 4.96
N VAL A 73 -14.08 6.05 4.79
CA VAL A 73 -14.04 6.73 3.50
C VAL A 73 -12.90 7.75 3.49
N PRO A 74 -12.07 7.80 2.44
CA PRO A 74 -11.02 8.80 2.32
C PRO A 74 -11.58 10.22 2.32
N LYS A 75 -10.93 11.14 3.04
CA LYS A 75 -11.23 12.60 3.02
C LYS A 75 -10.54 13.31 1.85
N SER A 76 -9.51 12.68 1.29
CA SER A 76 -8.75 13.15 0.13
C SER A 76 -8.43 11.98 -0.80
N ASN A 77 -7.84 12.27 -1.97
CA ASN A 77 -7.48 11.24 -2.93
C ASN A 77 -6.40 10.32 -2.35
N GLN A 78 -6.79 9.09 -2.02
CA GLN A 78 -5.90 8.00 -1.60
C GLN A 78 -5.81 6.97 -2.71
N THR A 79 -4.64 6.36 -2.88
CA THR A 79 -4.43 5.32 -3.89
C THR A 79 -3.72 4.10 -3.29
N VAL A 80 -4.05 2.92 -3.84
CA VAL A 80 -3.32 1.68 -3.60
C VAL A 80 -3.03 1.02 -4.94
N ALA A 81 -1.78 0.64 -5.18
CA ALA A 81 -1.28 0.17 -6.48
C ALA A 81 -1.59 1.15 -7.63
N GLY A 82 -1.62 2.46 -7.34
CA GLY A 82 -1.98 3.51 -8.29
C GLY A 82 -3.47 3.63 -8.61
N LEU A 83 -4.34 2.89 -7.93
CA LEU A 83 -5.79 2.89 -8.12
C LEU A 83 -6.49 3.66 -7.00
N PRO A 84 -7.51 4.49 -7.32
CA PRO A 84 -8.22 5.29 -6.33
C PRO A 84 -8.95 4.43 -5.30
N VAL A 85 -8.74 4.71 -4.01
CA VAL A 85 -9.44 4.06 -2.90
C VAL A 85 -10.76 4.77 -2.64
N VAL A 86 -11.84 4.01 -2.47
CA VAL A 86 -13.18 4.52 -2.15
C VAL A 86 -13.64 4.12 -0.74
N GLN A 87 -13.17 2.97 -0.23
CA GLN A 87 -13.47 2.51 1.13
C GLN A 87 -12.29 1.72 1.70
N VAL A 88 -12.19 1.70 3.02
CA VAL A 88 -11.17 0.92 3.76
C VAL A 88 -11.86 0.16 4.88
N PHE A 89 -11.51 -1.11 5.03
CA PHE A 89 -11.97 -2.01 6.07
C PHE A 89 -10.76 -2.50 6.88
N PRO A 90 -10.45 -1.88 8.01
CA PRO A 90 -9.32 -2.28 8.85
C PRO A 90 -9.66 -3.41 9.83
N GLU A 91 -10.77 -4.13 9.62
CA GLU A 91 -11.33 -5.10 10.55
C GLU A 91 -11.31 -6.52 9.99
N SER A 92 -11.44 -7.50 10.88
CA SER A 92 -11.53 -8.92 10.54
C SER A 92 -12.84 -9.25 9.81
N VAL A 93 -12.77 -10.14 8.83
CA VAL A 93 -13.92 -10.74 8.15
C VAL A 93 -14.01 -12.20 8.61
N GLY A 94 -15.00 -12.52 9.42
CA GLY A 94 -15.16 -13.87 9.98
C GLY A 94 -13.99 -14.26 10.89
N MET A 95 -13.33 -15.41 10.62
CA MET A 95 -12.15 -15.88 11.35
C MET A 95 -10.82 -15.33 10.81
N ALA A 96 -10.84 -14.64 9.67
CA ALA A 96 -9.66 -14.03 9.10
C ALA A 96 -9.49 -12.60 9.61
N VAL A 97 -8.31 -12.29 10.13
CA VAL A 97 -7.92 -10.92 10.45
C VAL A 97 -7.28 -10.32 9.21
N GLY A 98 -7.73 -9.14 8.80
CA GLY A 98 -7.22 -8.56 7.57
C GLY A 98 -7.34 -7.05 7.50
N PHE A 99 -6.77 -6.52 6.43
CA PHE A 99 -6.90 -5.12 6.04
C PHE A 99 -7.27 -5.08 4.56
N SER A 100 -8.44 -4.53 4.26
CA SER A 100 -8.94 -4.50 2.89
C SER A 100 -9.37 -3.11 2.47
N VAL A 101 -9.36 -2.89 1.16
CA VAL A 101 -9.77 -1.65 0.51
C VAL A 101 -10.70 -1.95 -0.66
N VAL A 102 -11.64 -1.06 -0.90
CA VAL A 102 -12.39 -1.01 -2.16
C VAL A 102 -11.76 0.07 -3.02
N ILE A 103 -11.43 -0.28 -4.24
CA ILE A 103 -10.84 0.62 -5.24
C ILE A 103 -11.82 0.90 -6.36
N ASN A 104 -11.73 2.09 -6.95
CA ASN A 104 -12.51 2.47 -8.12
C ASN A 104 -11.80 1.97 -9.40
N ALA A 105 -11.87 0.67 -9.61
CA ALA A 105 -11.39 -0.01 -10.81
C ALA A 105 -12.14 -1.32 -10.99
N ASN A 106 -12.36 -1.75 -12.23
CA ASN A 106 -12.90 -3.07 -12.51
C ASN A 106 -11.89 -4.18 -12.13
N PHE A 107 -12.40 -5.41 -12.02
CA PHE A 107 -11.65 -6.57 -11.57
C PHE A 107 -10.33 -6.80 -12.33
N ASP A 108 -10.36 -6.73 -13.66
CA ASP A 108 -9.18 -7.05 -14.48
C ASP A 108 -8.10 -5.95 -14.40
N THR A 109 -8.53 -4.70 -14.33
CA THR A 109 -7.64 -3.55 -14.08
C THR A 109 -7.00 -3.65 -12.70
N ALA A 110 -7.79 -3.96 -11.67
CA ALA A 110 -7.32 -4.16 -10.31
C ALA A 110 -6.31 -5.30 -10.23
N LYS A 111 -6.66 -6.47 -10.77
CA LYS A 111 -5.80 -7.65 -10.84
C LYS A 111 -4.44 -7.35 -11.48
N THR A 112 -4.45 -6.67 -12.61
CA THR A 112 -3.23 -6.32 -13.35
C THR A 112 -2.35 -5.34 -12.56
N SER A 113 -2.93 -4.28 -12.01
CA SER A 113 -2.21 -3.26 -11.24
C SER A 113 -1.61 -3.84 -9.95
N LEU A 114 -2.36 -4.67 -9.23
CA LEU A 114 -1.89 -5.35 -8.03
C LEU A 114 -0.78 -6.36 -8.35
N ALA A 115 -0.94 -7.19 -9.38
CA ALA A 115 0.09 -8.14 -9.80
C ALA A 115 1.41 -7.42 -10.12
N LYS A 116 1.34 -6.28 -10.83
CA LYS A 116 2.50 -5.44 -11.13
C LYS A 116 3.13 -4.85 -9.86
N LYS A 117 2.33 -4.35 -8.93
CA LYS A 117 2.80 -3.74 -7.68
C LYS A 117 3.48 -4.75 -6.77
N ILE A 118 2.89 -5.96 -6.65
CA ILE A 118 3.38 -7.03 -5.77
C ILE A 118 4.54 -7.80 -6.42
N GLY A 119 4.66 -7.75 -7.76
CA GLY A 119 5.65 -8.52 -8.51
C GLY A 119 5.30 -10.02 -8.65
N LYS A 120 4.03 -10.39 -8.41
CA LYS A 120 3.52 -11.76 -8.50
C LYS A 120 2.17 -11.78 -9.19
N SER A 121 1.87 -12.86 -9.92
CA SER A 121 0.56 -13.06 -10.58
C SER A 121 -0.41 -13.82 -9.68
N PHE A 122 -1.69 -13.47 -9.74
CA PHE A 122 -2.75 -14.24 -9.10
C PHE A 122 -2.86 -15.61 -9.74
N SER A 123 -2.68 -16.65 -8.96
CA SER A 123 -2.59 -18.05 -9.43
C SER A 123 -3.88 -18.84 -9.24
N LYS A 124 -4.70 -18.45 -8.30
CA LYS A 124 -5.97 -19.11 -7.97
C LYS A 124 -7.12 -18.13 -8.27
N CYS A 125 -7.73 -18.27 -9.43
CA CYS A 125 -8.94 -17.53 -9.78
C CYS A 125 -10.07 -18.54 -10.00
N GLU A 126 -11.13 -18.42 -9.22
CA GLU A 126 -12.30 -19.26 -9.33
C GLU A 126 -13.22 -18.77 -10.46
N PRO A 127 -13.93 -19.68 -11.14
CA PRO A 127 -15.00 -19.28 -12.03
C PRO A 127 -16.02 -18.44 -11.27
N PRO A 128 -16.69 -17.48 -11.93
CA PRO A 128 -17.73 -16.70 -11.27
C PRO A 128 -18.79 -17.59 -10.62
N SER A 129 -19.01 -17.39 -9.33
CA SER A 129 -20.07 -18.04 -8.56
C SER A 129 -20.84 -17.00 -7.77
N ASP A 130 -22.15 -17.17 -7.61
CA ASP A 130 -23.03 -16.25 -6.89
C ASP A 130 -22.88 -14.77 -7.33
N ASN A 131 -22.64 -14.55 -8.61
CA ASN A 131 -22.34 -13.24 -9.21
C ASN A 131 -21.05 -12.58 -8.67
N MET A 132 -20.12 -13.36 -8.12
CA MET A 132 -18.83 -12.88 -7.64
C MET A 132 -17.67 -13.47 -8.44
N ARG A 133 -16.68 -12.65 -8.74
CA ARG A 133 -15.37 -13.06 -9.26
C ARG A 133 -14.36 -12.96 -8.12
N THR A 134 -13.58 -13.99 -7.94
CA THR A 134 -12.55 -14.03 -6.90
C THR A 134 -11.22 -14.48 -7.47
N CYS A 135 -10.13 -13.93 -6.96
CA CYS A 135 -8.78 -14.43 -7.18
C CYS A 135 -7.98 -14.34 -5.88
N GLU A 136 -7.12 -15.32 -5.67
CA GLU A 136 -6.23 -15.39 -4.52
C GLU A 136 -4.76 -15.35 -4.95
N LEU A 137 -3.94 -14.72 -4.11
CA LEU A 137 -2.50 -14.70 -4.23
C LEU A 137 -1.86 -15.01 -2.87
N GLU A 138 -1.27 -16.18 -2.76
CA GLU A 138 -0.52 -16.57 -1.57
C GLU A 138 0.79 -15.78 -1.47
N ILE A 139 0.97 -15.07 -0.35
CA ILE A 139 2.17 -14.25 -0.08
C ILE A 139 3.15 -15.00 0.84
N GLY A 140 2.66 -15.91 1.66
CA GLY A 140 3.43 -16.72 2.60
C GLY A 140 2.55 -17.76 3.27
N GLU A 141 3.07 -18.47 4.24
CA GLU A 141 2.40 -19.62 4.87
C GLU A 141 1.03 -19.28 5.51
N LYS A 142 0.79 -18.02 5.88
CA LYS A 142 -0.45 -17.60 6.57
C LYS A 142 -0.98 -16.27 6.03
N LYS A 143 -0.53 -15.83 4.87
CA LYS A 143 -0.91 -14.54 4.30
C LYS A 143 -1.41 -14.73 2.87
N THR A 144 -2.62 -14.28 2.60
CA THR A 144 -3.23 -14.34 1.28
C THR A 144 -3.81 -12.97 0.92
N ILE A 145 -3.56 -12.53 -0.30
CA ILE A 145 -4.31 -11.42 -0.88
C ILE A 145 -5.51 -11.99 -1.59
N LEU A 146 -6.69 -11.55 -1.16
CA LEU A 146 -7.96 -11.88 -1.79
C LEU A 146 -8.43 -10.68 -2.61
N LEU A 147 -8.81 -10.93 -3.87
CA LEU A 147 -9.39 -9.97 -4.80
C LEU A 147 -10.80 -10.40 -5.13
N MET A 148 -11.80 -9.51 -4.95
CA MET A 148 -13.22 -9.80 -5.18
C MET A 148 -13.92 -8.65 -5.89
N ALA A 149 -14.81 -8.97 -6.80
CA ALA A 149 -15.75 -8.01 -7.40
C ALA A 149 -17.03 -8.72 -7.81
N GLU A 150 -18.11 -7.95 -7.94
CA GLU A 150 -19.33 -8.46 -8.56
C GLU A 150 -19.05 -8.82 -10.02
N ASP A 151 -19.53 -10.00 -10.44
CA ASP A 151 -19.43 -10.45 -11.84
C ASP A 151 -20.54 -9.81 -12.70
N ASN A 152 -20.47 -8.49 -12.82
CA ASN A 152 -21.32 -7.76 -13.73
C ASN A 152 -20.51 -6.73 -14.53
N VAL A 153 -20.92 -6.50 -15.76
CA VAL A 153 -20.23 -5.58 -16.70
C VAL A 153 -20.26 -4.13 -16.21
N LYS A 154 -21.09 -3.80 -15.22
CA LYS A 154 -21.26 -2.46 -14.67
C LYS A 154 -20.46 -2.25 -13.38
N SER A 155 -19.88 -3.32 -12.82
CA SER A 155 -19.08 -3.18 -11.61
C SER A 155 -17.81 -2.38 -11.90
N THR A 156 -17.74 -1.21 -11.30
CA THR A 156 -16.58 -0.29 -11.42
C THR A 156 -15.69 -0.35 -10.20
N THR A 157 -16.01 -1.20 -9.23
CA THR A 157 -15.28 -1.30 -7.97
C THR A 157 -14.83 -2.73 -7.72
N THR A 158 -13.68 -2.84 -7.07
CA THR A 158 -13.09 -4.12 -6.68
C THR A 158 -12.61 -4.00 -5.23
N LEU A 159 -12.97 -4.98 -4.41
CA LEU A 159 -12.42 -5.15 -3.07
C LEU A 159 -11.18 -6.02 -3.15
N PHE A 160 -10.12 -5.64 -2.46
CA PHE A 160 -8.99 -6.51 -2.20
C PHE A 160 -8.37 -6.21 -0.84
N GLY A 161 -7.65 -7.18 -0.31
CA GLY A 161 -6.98 -7.02 0.97
C GLY A 161 -6.09 -8.17 1.33
N CYS A 162 -5.28 -7.94 2.36
CA CYS A 162 -4.44 -8.94 2.98
C CYS A 162 -5.16 -9.60 4.13
N TYR A 163 -5.21 -10.94 4.13
CA TYR A 163 -5.86 -11.75 5.15
C TYR A 163 -4.87 -12.73 5.77
N TYR A 164 -5.03 -12.95 7.07
CA TYR A 164 -4.21 -13.83 7.92
C TYR A 164 -5.09 -14.95 8.46
N PHE A 165 -4.63 -16.19 8.36
CA PHE A 165 -5.32 -17.40 8.79
C PHE A 165 -4.58 -18.13 9.90
#